data_8982f568018699abc3a8b83bd88e2282
#
_entry.id   8982f568018699abc3a8b83bd88e2282
#
_cell.length_a   1.000
_cell.length_b   1.000
_cell.length_c   1.000
_cell.angle_alpha   90.00
_cell.angle_beta   90.00
_cell.angle_gamma   90.00
#
_symmetry.space_group_name_H-M   'P 1'
#
loop_
_entity.id
_entity.type
_entity.pdbx_description
1 polymer ?
#
loop_
_entity_poly.entity_id
_entity_poly.type
_entity_poly.pdbx_seq_one_letter_code
_entity_poly.pdbx_strand_id
1 'polypeptide(L)'
;MLVVTGGTGFIGSVLVARLEQIGAPKVAVVDWVDHDAKRLNIVKRGNLAAIVPPRALEDFLERDRRDIEAIFHLGAISSTTETDERKLNETNVELPLRLWRYCAGRGIPFIYASSAATYGDGSAGFDDEFSGQALRRLAPLNGYGRSKHRFDLEVLRMVSAGEPRPPSWSGLKFFNVYGPNEYHKGNQKSVVCHLHAQINSSGRARLFRSHRPDYADGGQLRDFVWVGDCVEVLLWLWRAGDVSGLFNLGTGKARSFLDLAKATFAAMEREPAIDWVDTPPEIRERYQYFTEARMERLRAAGYDRPFLPLDDGVATYVRDYLERPDPHF
;
A
#
# COMPACT_ATOMS: atom_id res chain seq x y z
N MET A 1 12.79 1.15 19.88
CA MET A 1 11.71 0.26 19.39
C MET A 1 10.95 0.94 18.28
N LEU A 2 10.58 0.21 17.23
CA LEU A 2 9.73 0.69 16.15
C LEU A 2 8.30 0.20 16.36
N VAL A 3 7.30 1.02 16.02
CA VAL A 3 5.88 0.64 16.08
C VAL A 3 5.33 0.55 14.66
N VAL A 4 4.75 -0.60 14.30
CA VAL A 4 4.13 -0.84 12.99
C VAL A 4 2.66 -1.16 13.18
N THR A 5 1.77 -0.20 12.89
CA THR A 5 0.34 -0.51 12.85
C THR A 5 -0.01 -1.15 11.52
N GLY A 6 -0.97 -2.09 11.51
CA GLY A 6 -1.21 -2.91 10.33
C GLY A 6 -0.09 -3.93 10.05
N GLY A 7 0.72 -4.24 11.07
CA GLY A 7 1.93 -5.04 10.93
C GLY A 7 1.69 -6.53 10.65
N THR A 8 0.47 -7.02 10.75
CA THR A 8 0.08 -8.36 10.25
C THR A 8 -0.57 -8.32 8.87
N GLY A 9 -0.83 -7.12 8.36
CA GLY A 9 -1.38 -6.89 7.02
C GLY A 9 -0.32 -7.12 5.93
N PHE A 10 -0.69 -6.90 4.68
CA PHE A 10 0.14 -7.14 3.50
C PHE A 10 1.50 -6.41 3.58
N ILE A 11 1.51 -5.09 3.38
CA ILE A 11 2.75 -4.31 3.34
C ILE A 11 3.43 -4.28 4.72
N GLY A 12 2.63 -4.18 5.79
CA GLY A 12 3.16 -4.08 7.15
C GLY A 12 3.95 -5.31 7.58
N SER A 13 3.51 -6.51 7.23
CA SER A 13 4.22 -7.75 7.59
C SER A 13 5.53 -7.94 6.82
N VAL A 14 5.57 -7.50 5.56
CA VAL A 14 6.84 -7.48 4.79
C VAL A 14 7.81 -6.45 5.37
N LEU A 15 7.32 -5.27 5.81
CA LEU A 15 8.15 -4.30 6.52
C LEU A 15 8.70 -4.88 7.82
N VAL A 16 7.87 -5.53 8.64
CA VAL A 16 8.31 -6.17 9.89
C VAL A 16 9.40 -7.20 9.63
N ALA A 17 9.23 -8.04 8.60
CA ALA A 17 10.23 -9.03 8.21
C ALA A 17 11.55 -8.39 7.76
N ARG A 18 11.48 -7.33 6.96
CA ARG A 18 12.70 -6.63 6.51
C ARG A 18 13.41 -5.90 7.64
N LEU A 19 12.67 -5.30 8.57
CA LEU A 19 13.26 -4.71 9.78
C LEU A 19 14.03 -5.75 10.60
N GLU A 20 13.48 -6.95 10.77
CA GLU A 20 14.18 -8.06 11.43
C GLU A 20 15.44 -8.47 10.67
N GLN A 21 15.36 -8.67 9.35
CA GLN A 21 16.48 -9.07 8.50
C GLN A 21 17.67 -8.10 8.53
N ILE A 22 17.40 -6.79 8.65
CA ILE A 22 18.45 -5.77 8.71
C ILE A 22 18.96 -5.49 10.12
N GLY A 23 18.52 -6.26 11.11
CA GLY A 23 18.91 -6.07 12.51
C GLY A 23 18.41 -4.76 13.12
N ALA A 24 17.28 -4.25 12.67
CA ALA A 24 16.67 -3.05 13.22
C ALA A 24 16.23 -3.26 14.70
N PRO A 25 15.96 -2.17 15.45
CA PRO A 25 15.41 -2.28 16.79
C PRO A 25 14.14 -3.14 16.81
N LYS A 26 13.86 -3.73 18.00
CA LYS A 26 12.64 -4.54 18.18
C LYS A 26 11.40 -3.83 17.68
N VAL A 27 10.47 -4.59 17.10
CA VAL A 27 9.25 -4.08 16.50
C VAL A 27 8.04 -4.45 17.35
N ALA A 28 7.23 -3.46 17.72
CA ALA A 28 5.88 -3.68 18.22
C ALA A 28 4.90 -3.64 17.05
N VAL A 29 4.17 -4.72 16.85
CA VAL A 29 3.13 -4.86 15.83
C VAL A 29 1.78 -4.50 16.45
N VAL A 30 1.06 -3.57 15.85
CA VAL A 30 -0.29 -3.19 16.27
C VAL A 30 -1.29 -3.63 15.22
N ASP A 31 -2.04 -4.69 15.49
CA ASP A 31 -3.04 -5.22 14.55
C ASP A 31 -4.02 -6.19 15.25
N TRP A 32 -5.09 -6.53 14.55
CA TRP A 32 -5.96 -7.62 14.90
C TRP A 32 -5.36 -8.95 14.44
N VAL A 33 -5.10 -9.86 15.39
CA VAL A 33 -4.51 -11.20 15.14
C VAL A 33 -5.52 -12.34 15.36
N ASP A 34 -6.78 -12.01 15.37
CA ASP A 34 -7.91 -12.93 15.51
C ASP A 34 -8.22 -13.72 14.22
N HIS A 35 -7.54 -13.40 13.11
CA HIS A 35 -7.69 -14.06 11.82
C HIS A 35 -6.46 -14.90 11.46
N ASP A 36 -6.59 -16.21 11.33
CA ASP A 36 -5.47 -17.14 11.08
C ASP A 36 -4.62 -16.74 9.86
N ALA A 37 -5.26 -16.30 8.78
CA ALA A 37 -4.55 -15.89 7.58
C ALA A 37 -3.62 -14.67 7.80
N LYS A 38 -3.94 -13.77 8.73
CA LYS A 38 -3.04 -12.66 9.12
C LYS A 38 -1.93 -13.12 10.07
N ARG A 39 -2.19 -14.10 10.92
CA ARG A 39 -1.18 -14.65 11.82
C ARG A 39 -0.04 -15.29 11.05
N LEU A 40 -0.34 -15.99 9.94
CA LEU A 40 0.66 -16.61 9.07
C LEU A 40 1.68 -15.60 8.53
N ASN A 41 1.30 -14.33 8.32
CA ASN A 41 2.19 -13.29 7.84
C ASN A 41 3.32 -12.94 8.82
N ILE A 42 3.17 -13.23 10.11
CA ILE A 42 4.15 -12.87 11.16
C ILE A 42 4.64 -14.05 11.99
N VAL A 43 4.16 -15.26 11.74
CA VAL A 43 4.50 -16.45 12.56
C VAL A 43 6.01 -16.76 12.56
N LYS A 44 6.70 -16.39 11.48
CA LYS A 44 8.16 -16.60 11.34
C LYS A 44 9.00 -15.54 12.06
N ARG A 45 8.39 -14.53 12.68
CA ARG A 45 9.12 -13.39 13.28
C ARG A 45 9.57 -13.71 14.69
N GLY A 46 10.87 -13.65 14.94
CA GLY A 46 11.51 -13.91 16.24
C GLY A 46 11.86 -12.65 17.04
N ASN A 47 11.87 -11.47 16.39
CA ASN A 47 12.33 -10.21 17.02
C ASN A 47 11.19 -9.22 17.31
N LEU A 48 9.99 -9.71 17.62
CA LEU A 48 8.88 -8.84 18.02
C LEU A 48 9.00 -8.43 19.49
N ALA A 49 8.87 -7.12 19.76
CA ALA A 49 8.76 -6.59 21.11
C ALA A 49 7.39 -6.90 21.73
N ALA A 50 6.35 -6.75 20.94
CA ALA A 50 4.97 -6.99 21.34
C ALA A 50 4.06 -7.17 20.12
N ILE A 51 2.93 -7.84 20.33
CA ILE A 51 1.76 -7.81 19.44
C ILE A 51 0.63 -7.15 20.24
N VAL A 52 0.18 -5.99 19.80
CA VAL A 52 -0.74 -5.12 20.53
C VAL A 52 -2.07 -5.05 19.78
N PRO A 53 -3.20 -5.39 20.38
CA PRO A 53 -4.49 -5.17 19.74
C PRO A 53 -4.76 -3.67 19.59
N PRO A 54 -5.39 -3.19 18.48
CA PRO A 54 -5.60 -1.77 18.22
C PRO A 54 -6.29 -1.01 19.37
N ARG A 55 -7.18 -1.67 20.10
CA ARG A 55 -7.86 -1.09 21.27
C ARG A 55 -6.93 -0.75 22.47
N ALA A 56 -5.76 -1.40 22.54
CA ALA A 56 -4.76 -1.18 23.58
C ALA A 56 -3.60 -0.29 23.11
N LEU A 57 -3.69 0.30 21.91
CA LEU A 57 -2.60 1.09 21.34
C LEU A 57 -2.24 2.29 22.18
N GLU A 58 -3.20 3.07 22.67
CA GLU A 58 -2.95 4.30 23.42
C GLU A 58 -2.25 3.99 24.76
N ASP A 59 -2.75 2.99 25.50
CA ASP A 59 -2.12 2.53 26.75
C ASP A 59 -0.70 2.00 26.50
N PHE A 60 -0.50 1.27 25.42
CA PHE A 60 0.81 0.77 25.01
C PHE A 60 1.78 1.93 24.72
N LEU A 61 1.37 2.92 23.92
CA LEU A 61 2.18 4.08 23.58
C LEU A 61 2.58 4.91 24.81
N GLU A 62 1.69 5.09 25.79
CA GLU A 62 2.01 5.82 27.03
C GLU A 62 2.95 5.04 27.95
N ARG A 63 2.78 3.72 28.06
CA ARG A 63 3.63 2.87 28.89
C ARG A 63 5.07 2.81 28.35
N ASP A 64 5.22 2.61 27.04
CA ASP A 64 6.50 2.35 26.37
C ASP A 64 7.09 3.62 25.72
N ARG A 65 6.56 4.78 26.04
CA ARG A 65 6.80 6.10 25.41
C ARG A 65 8.26 6.52 25.27
N ARG A 66 9.17 6.04 26.14
CA ARG A 66 10.60 6.41 26.12
C ARG A 66 11.42 5.63 25.11
N ASP A 67 10.89 4.52 24.63
CA ASP A 67 11.61 3.57 23.79
C ASP A 67 11.19 3.62 22.33
N ILE A 68 10.15 4.43 21.98
CA ILE A 68 9.62 4.53 20.62
C ILE A 68 10.47 5.48 19.79
N GLU A 69 11.09 4.96 18.73
CA GLU A 69 11.97 5.68 17.82
C GLU A 69 11.25 6.18 16.55
N ALA A 70 10.26 5.43 16.07
CA ALA A 70 9.43 5.80 14.91
C ALA A 70 8.11 5.03 14.91
N ILE A 71 7.08 5.60 14.28
CA ILE A 71 5.81 4.94 14.02
C ILE A 71 5.56 4.84 12.50
N PHE A 72 5.40 3.59 12.02
CA PHE A 72 4.89 3.27 10.69
C PHE A 72 3.40 2.96 10.78
N HIS A 73 2.57 3.88 10.33
CA HIS A 73 1.12 3.70 10.36
C HIS A 73 0.61 3.16 9.02
N LEU A 74 0.57 1.84 8.89
CA LEU A 74 0.08 1.13 7.70
C LEU A 74 -1.30 0.49 7.93
N GLY A 75 -1.78 0.51 9.18
CA GLY A 75 -3.10 0.00 9.55
C GLY A 75 -4.23 0.89 9.01
N ALA A 76 -5.17 0.27 8.30
CA ALA A 76 -6.34 0.94 7.76
C ALA A 76 -7.43 -0.08 7.39
N ILE A 77 -8.66 0.39 7.29
CA ILE A 77 -9.68 -0.30 6.50
C ILE A 77 -9.38 0.02 5.03
N SER A 78 -8.85 -0.94 4.28
CA SER A 78 -8.41 -0.76 2.90
C SER A 78 -9.41 -1.27 1.85
N SER A 79 -10.57 -1.79 2.29
CA SER A 79 -11.62 -2.24 1.39
C SER A 79 -12.23 -1.06 0.63
N THR A 80 -12.14 -1.11 -0.70
CA THR A 80 -12.79 -0.11 -1.58
C THR A 80 -14.30 -0.27 -1.65
N THR A 81 -14.81 -1.39 -1.13
CA THR A 81 -16.24 -1.72 -1.04
C THR A 81 -16.84 -1.44 0.34
N GLU A 82 -16.05 -0.97 1.31
CA GLU A 82 -16.57 -0.56 2.62
C GLU A 82 -17.45 0.67 2.48
N THR A 83 -18.64 0.61 3.07
CA THR A 83 -19.66 1.66 3.02
C THR A 83 -19.93 2.32 4.36
N ASP A 84 -19.45 1.76 5.46
CA ASP A 84 -19.59 2.35 6.80
C ASP A 84 -18.63 3.55 6.95
N GLU A 85 -19.14 4.73 6.63
CA GLU A 85 -18.39 5.99 6.71
C GLU A 85 -17.93 6.31 8.15
N ARG A 86 -18.68 5.92 9.19
CA ARG A 86 -18.26 6.13 10.58
C ARG A 86 -17.03 5.30 10.89
N LYS A 87 -17.07 4.02 10.58
CA LYS A 87 -15.95 3.09 10.78
C LYS A 87 -14.71 3.51 9.99
N LEU A 88 -14.89 3.96 8.74
CA LEU A 88 -13.81 4.53 7.92
C LEU A 88 -13.23 5.80 8.56
N ASN A 89 -14.07 6.69 9.08
CA ASN A 89 -13.61 7.91 9.73
C ASN A 89 -12.83 7.61 11.02
N GLU A 90 -13.37 6.79 11.90
CA GLU A 90 -12.72 6.39 13.15
C GLU A 90 -11.33 5.76 12.92
N THR A 91 -11.25 4.85 11.92
CA THR A 91 -10.01 4.07 11.68
C THR A 91 -9.02 4.79 10.77
N ASN A 92 -9.49 5.42 9.69
CA ASN A 92 -8.60 5.96 8.66
C ASN A 92 -8.34 7.46 8.78
N VAL A 93 -9.08 8.17 9.65
CA VAL A 93 -8.91 9.62 9.87
C VAL A 93 -8.58 9.92 11.31
N GLU A 94 -9.44 9.56 12.26
CA GLU A 94 -9.26 9.95 13.67
C GLU A 94 -8.06 9.24 14.32
N LEU A 95 -7.90 7.95 14.10
CA LEU A 95 -6.76 7.21 14.63
C LEU A 95 -5.41 7.78 14.14
N PRO A 96 -5.15 7.96 12.83
CA PRO A 96 -3.90 8.57 12.39
C PRO A 96 -3.75 10.03 12.85
N LEU A 97 -4.83 10.80 13.04
CA LEU A 97 -4.74 12.14 13.65
C LEU A 97 -4.28 12.10 15.12
N ARG A 98 -4.74 11.12 15.89
CA ARG A 98 -4.25 10.91 17.27
C ARG A 98 -2.78 10.53 17.27
N LEU A 99 -2.37 9.61 16.39
CA LEU A 99 -0.96 9.22 16.23
C LEU A 99 -0.08 10.38 15.78
N TRP A 100 -0.54 11.20 14.84
CA TRP A 100 0.16 12.43 14.43
C TRP A 100 0.44 13.36 15.62
N ARG A 101 -0.60 13.67 16.40
CA ARG A 101 -0.46 14.53 17.58
C ARG A 101 0.46 13.92 18.64
N TYR A 102 0.34 12.62 18.87
CA TYR A 102 1.23 11.90 19.78
C TYR A 102 2.69 12.01 19.33
N CYS A 103 2.98 11.75 18.04
CA CYS A 103 4.32 11.86 17.47
C CYS A 103 4.86 13.29 17.53
N ALA A 104 4.02 14.29 17.22
CA ALA A 104 4.39 15.70 17.30
C ALA A 104 4.77 16.11 18.73
N GLY A 105 3.99 15.70 19.73
CA GLY A 105 4.24 16.05 21.14
C GLY A 105 5.44 15.30 21.75
N ARG A 106 5.93 14.24 21.11
CA ARG A 106 7.02 13.39 21.61
C ARG A 106 8.30 13.47 20.78
N GLY A 107 8.30 14.20 19.66
CA GLY A 107 9.44 14.25 18.76
C GLY A 107 9.71 12.92 18.05
N ILE A 108 8.67 12.15 17.74
CA ILE A 108 8.77 10.83 17.10
C ILE A 108 8.49 10.97 15.59
N PRO A 109 9.33 10.44 14.68
CA PRO A 109 9.06 10.34 13.26
C PRO A 109 7.79 9.56 12.95
N PHE A 110 6.99 10.03 11.97
CA PHE A 110 5.73 9.43 11.58
C PHE A 110 5.64 9.18 10.08
N ILE A 111 5.58 7.91 9.67
CA ILE A 111 5.43 7.51 8.28
C ILE A 111 4.07 6.81 8.13
N TYR A 112 3.24 7.25 7.18
CA TYR A 112 1.89 6.71 7.06
C TYR A 112 1.49 6.33 5.64
N ALA A 113 0.59 5.36 5.54
CA ALA A 113 0.00 4.96 4.27
C ALA A 113 -1.16 5.88 3.88
N SER A 114 -0.99 6.62 2.78
CA SER A 114 -2.06 7.14 1.94
C SER A 114 -2.32 6.18 0.77
N SER A 115 -3.00 6.61 -0.28
CA SER A 115 -3.36 5.73 -1.40
C SER A 115 -3.55 6.50 -2.71
N ALA A 116 -3.20 5.88 -3.83
CA ALA A 116 -3.57 6.36 -5.15
C ALA A 116 -5.10 6.43 -5.37
N ALA A 117 -5.91 5.73 -4.55
CA ALA A 117 -7.36 5.87 -4.56
C ALA A 117 -7.85 7.30 -4.26
N THR A 118 -6.99 8.17 -3.69
CA THR A 118 -7.27 9.59 -3.48
C THR A 118 -7.39 10.39 -4.79
N TYR A 119 -6.77 9.91 -5.87
CA TYR A 119 -6.81 10.58 -7.19
C TYR A 119 -8.14 10.42 -7.93
N GLY A 120 -9.02 9.55 -7.44
CA GLY A 120 -10.33 9.34 -8.07
C GLY A 120 -10.21 8.69 -9.44
N ASP A 121 -10.83 9.31 -10.45
CA ASP A 121 -10.79 8.84 -11.85
C ASP A 121 -9.49 9.22 -12.59
N GLY A 122 -8.63 10.02 -11.96
CA GLY A 122 -7.39 10.51 -12.53
C GLY A 122 -7.55 11.76 -13.40
N SER A 123 -8.74 12.36 -13.50
CA SER A 123 -8.98 13.58 -14.29
C SER A 123 -8.16 14.78 -13.83
N ALA A 124 -7.80 14.83 -12.53
CA ALA A 124 -6.90 15.85 -11.97
C ALA A 124 -5.41 15.50 -12.10
N GLY A 125 -5.06 14.38 -12.78
CA GLY A 125 -3.70 13.85 -12.85
C GLY A 125 -3.31 13.01 -11.63
N PHE A 126 -2.07 12.53 -11.63
CA PHE A 126 -1.48 11.72 -10.57
C PHE A 126 -0.28 12.40 -9.93
N ASP A 127 -0.32 13.71 -9.81
CA ASP A 127 0.72 14.51 -9.18
C ASP A 127 0.53 14.53 -7.66
N ASP A 128 1.61 14.31 -6.92
CA ASP A 128 1.64 14.31 -5.46
C ASP A 128 1.96 15.67 -4.85
N GLU A 129 1.69 16.75 -5.59
CA GLU A 129 1.84 18.12 -5.11
C GLU A 129 1.11 18.32 -3.77
N PHE A 130 1.88 18.70 -2.74
CA PHE A 130 1.35 18.95 -1.41
C PHE A 130 0.95 20.41 -1.25
N SER A 131 -0.14 20.79 -1.93
CA SER A 131 -0.73 22.14 -1.84
C SER A 131 -2.25 22.06 -1.67
N GLY A 132 -2.82 23.12 -1.10
CA GLY A 132 -4.28 23.19 -0.93
C GLY A 132 -5.02 23.22 -2.26
N GLN A 133 -4.41 23.76 -3.32
CA GLN A 133 -5.01 23.78 -4.66
C GLN A 133 -5.00 22.39 -5.28
N ALA A 134 -3.89 21.66 -5.22
CA ALA A 134 -3.77 20.33 -5.80
C ALA A 134 -4.66 19.32 -5.07
N LEU A 135 -4.57 19.24 -3.73
CA LEU A 135 -5.33 18.25 -2.98
C LEU A 135 -6.84 18.46 -3.10
N ARG A 136 -7.35 19.71 -3.08
CA ARG A 136 -8.80 19.96 -3.19
C ARG A 136 -9.41 19.65 -4.55
N ARG A 137 -8.59 19.42 -5.60
CA ARG A 137 -9.07 18.98 -6.92
C ARG A 137 -9.34 17.49 -7.00
N LEU A 138 -8.80 16.72 -6.06
CA LEU A 138 -8.92 15.26 -6.08
C LEU A 138 -10.35 14.85 -5.70
N ALA A 139 -10.92 13.90 -6.45
CA ALA A 139 -12.28 13.42 -6.27
C ALA A 139 -12.33 11.89 -6.10
N PRO A 140 -12.02 11.36 -4.90
CA PRO A 140 -11.99 9.93 -4.65
C PRO A 140 -13.34 9.24 -4.92
N LEU A 141 -13.33 8.09 -5.60
CA LEU A 141 -14.53 7.41 -6.08
C LEU A 141 -15.25 6.55 -5.02
N ASN A 142 -14.61 6.25 -3.90
CA ASN A 142 -15.15 5.35 -2.87
C ASN A 142 -14.85 5.86 -1.45
N GLY A 143 -15.51 5.27 -0.43
CA GLY A 143 -15.35 5.65 0.97
C GLY A 143 -13.91 5.53 1.48
N TYR A 144 -13.22 4.47 1.08
CA TYR A 144 -11.79 4.29 1.41
C TYR A 144 -10.93 5.44 0.86
N GLY A 145 -11.03 5.74 -0.43
CA GLY A 145 -10.30 6.85 -1.04
C GLY A 145 -10.61 8.19 -0.38
N ARG A 146 -11.91 8.46 -0.09
CA ARG A 146 -12.34 9.67 0.63
C ARG A 146 -11.72 9.75 2.03
N SER A 147 -11.66 8.65 2.78
CA SER A 147 -11.08 8.64 4.13
C SER A 147 -9.58 8.94 4.11
N LYS A 148 -8.82 8.36 3.18
CA LYS A 148 -7.38 8.65 3.02
C LYS A 148 -7.15 10.10 2.58
N HIS A 149 -7.94 10.58 1.65
CA HIS A 149 -7.87 11.96 1.20
C HIS A 149 -8.18 12.97 2.32
N ARG A 150 -9.18 12.68 3.15
CA ARG A 150 -9.51 13.52 4.31
C ARG A 150 -8.33 13.63 5.27
N PHE A 151 -7.63 12.54 5.55
CA PHE A 151 -6.44 12.58 6.39
C PHE A 151 -5.30 13.39 5.74
N ASP A 152 -5.04 13.24 4.43
CA ASP A 152 -4.06 14.05 3.70
C ASP A 152 -4.37 15.55 3.78
N LEU A 153 -5.66 15.93 3.67
CA LEU A 153 -6.12 17.32 3.81
C LEU A 153 -5.94 17.86 5.24
N GLU A 154 -6.20 17.06 6.26
CA GLU A 154 -5.97 17.46 7.66
C GLU A 154 -4.48 17.65 7.96
N VAL A 155 -3.60 16.78 7.44
CA VAL A 155 -2.15 16.96 7.54
C VAL A 155 -1.73 18.27 6.86
N LEU A 156 -2.24 18.54 5.65
CA LEU A 156 -1.97 19.81 4.97
C LEU A 156 -2.44 21.01 5.80
N ARG A 157 -3.65 20.95 6.36
CA ARG A 157 -4.20 22.01 7.20
C ARG A 157 -3.30 22.30 8.40
N MET A 158 -2.92 21.26 9.16
CA MET A 158 -2.07 21.38 10.35
C MET A 158 -0.70 21.96 10.00
N VAL A 159 -0.06 21.46 8.93
CA VAL A 159 1.25 21.95 8.48
C VAL A 159 1.17 23.41 8.03
N SER A 160 0.14 23.78 7.24
CA SER A 160 -0.04 25.15 6.75
C SER A 160 -0.37 26.15 7.86
N ALA A 161 -1.04 25.67 8.92
CA ALA A 161 -1.35 26.50 10.11
C ALA A 161 -0.16 26.61 11.09
N GLY A 162 0.96 25.94 10.83
CA GLY A 162 2.10 25.95 11.74
C GLY A 162 1.86 25.20 13.05
N GLU A 163 0.85 24.30 13.09
CA GLU A 163 0.57 23.47 14.25
C GLU A 163 1.73 22.50 14.55
N PRO A 164 1.87 22.03 15.80
CA PRO A 164 2.88 21.03 16.14
C PRO A 164 2.82 19.81 15.22
N ARG A 165 3.99 19.38 14.74
CA ARG A 165 4.11 18.26 13.80
C ARG A 165 5.25 17.33 14.22
N PRO A 166 5.23 16.06 13.79
CA PRO A 166 6.37 15.15 13.96
C PRO A 166 7.66 15.77 13.38
N PRO A 167 8.85 15.47 13.93
CA PRO A 167 10.13 16.02 13.46
C PRO A 167 10.40 15.70 11.98
N SER A 168 10.04 14.50 11.56
CA SER A 168 9.87 14.11 10.16
C SER A 168 8.56 13.36 9.98
N TRP A 169 7.93 13.55 8.82
CA TRP A 169 6.67 12.87 8.50
C TRP A 169 6.55 12.62 7.00
N SER A 170 6.09 11.45 6.63
CA SER A 170 5.92 11.11 5.22
C SER A 170 4.64 10.33 4.99
N GLY A 171 3.77 10.87 4.14
CA GLY A 171 2.61 10.18 3.62
C GLY A 171 2.94 9.53 2.28
N LEU A 172 2.58 8.27 2.11
CA LEU A 172 2.85 7.52 0.88
C LEU A 172 1.54 7.14 0.19
N LYS A 173 1.31 7.67 -1.00
CA LYS A 173 0.20 7.27 -1.87
C LYS A 173 0.59 6.00 -2.62
N PHE A 174 0.30 4.84 -2.03
CA PHE A 174 0.57 3.54 -2.66
C PHE A 174 -0.28 3.34 -3.91
N PHE A 175 0.38 2.96 -5.00
CA PHE A 175 -0.27 2.53 -6.23
C PHE A 175 -0.63 1.03 -6.16
N ASN A 176 -0.61 0.30 -7.25
CA ASN A 176 -1.08 -1.09 -7.29
C ASN A 176 0.00 -2.06 -6.78
N VAL A 177 0.09 -2.20 -5.46
CA VAL A 177 1.08 -3.06 -4.81
C VAL A 177 0.71 -4.53 -4.99
N TYR A 178 1.70 -5.37 -5.30
CA TYR A 178 1.59 -6.83 -5.38
C TYR A 178 2.77 -7.52 -4.68
N GLY A 179 2.57 -8.76 -4.22
CA GLY A 179 3.63 -9.55 -3.60
C GLY A 179 3.17 -10.46 -2.46
N PRO A 180 4.09 -11.15 -1.76
CA PRO A 180 3.76 -12.09 -0.69
C PRO A 180 3.03 -11.41 0.48
N ASN A 181 2.36 -12.25 1.28
CA ASN A 181 1.59 -11.85 2.46
C ASN A 181 0.26 -11.12 2.18
N GLU A 182 -0.23 -11.10 0.92
CA GLU A 182 -1.55 -10.54 0.59
C GLU A 182 -2.72 -11.53 0.69
N TYR A 183 -2.47 -12.79 1.04
CA TYR A 183 -3.41 -13.91 0.92
C TYR A 183 -4.67 -13.77 1.75
N HIS A 184 -4.62 -13.03 2.86
CA HIS A 184 -5.76 -12.71 3.73
C HIS A 184 -6.77 -11.73 3.12
N LYS A 185 -6.46 -11.10 1.97
CA LYS A 185 -7.28 -10.02 1.39
C LYS A 185 -8.48 -10.52 0.55
N GLY A 186 -8.71 -11.82 0.46
CA GLY A 186 -9.83 -12.37 -0.31
C GLY A 186 -9.81 -11.90 -1.78
N ASN A 187 -10.90 -11.31 -2.24
CA ASN A 187 -11.01 -10.78 -3.61
C ASN A 187 -10.18 -9.50 -3.86
N GLN A 188 -9.62 -8.90 -2.83
CA GLN A 188 -8.77 -7.71 -2.92
C GLN A 188 -7.27 -8.02 -3.02
N LYS A 189 -6.90 -9.28 -3.19
CA LYS A 189 -5.55 -9.67 -3.59
C LYS A 189 -5.19 -9.05 -4.93
N SER A 190 -3.88 -8.92 -5.19
CA SER A 190 -3.41 -8.44 -6.49
C SER A 190 -3.88 -9.33 -7.63
N VAL A 191 -3.93 -8.74 -8.83
CA VAL A 191 -4.31 -9.48 -10.04
C VAL A 191 -3.31 -10.60 -10.34
N VAL A 192 -2.02 -10.46 -9.99
CA VAL A 192 -1.01 -11.53 -10.11
C VAL A 192 -1.46 -12.79 -9.34
N CYS A 193 -1.87 -12.61 -8.09
CA CYS A 193 -2.33 -13.73 -7.24
C CYS A 193 -3.58 -14.42 -7.82
N HIS A 194 -4.50 -13.64 -8.39
CA HIS A 194 -5.69 -14.19 -9.06
C HIS A 194 -5.35 -14.91 -10.35
N LEU A 195 -4.48 -14.33 -11.19
CA LEU A 195 -4.04 -14.93 -12.46
C LEU A 195 -3.31 -16.25 -12.20
N HIS A 196 -2.37 -16.27 -11.24
CA HIS A 196 -1.68 -17.51 -10.86
C HIS A 196 -2.66 -18.63 -10.49
N ALA A 197 -3.66 -18.34 -9.64
CA ALA A 197 -4.67 -19.32 -9.26
C ALA A 197 -5.51 -19.81 -10.45
N GLN A 198 -5.91 -18.92 -11.36
CA GLN A 198 -6.66 -19.26 -12.58
C GLN A 198 -5.83 -20.14 -13.52
N ILE A 199 -4.58 -19.75 -13.77
CA ILE A 199 -3.66 -20.48 -14.66
C ILE A 199 -3.37 -21.88 -14.10
N ASN A 200 -3.19 -22.01 -12.78
CA ASN A 200 -3.01 -23.33 -12.15
C ASN A 200 -4.24 -24.22 -12.27
N SER A 201 -5.44 -23.66 -12.12
CA SER A 201 -6.67 -24.45 -12.12
C SER A 201 -7.17 -24.84 -13.52
N SER A 202 -6.98 -23.96 -14.53
CA SER A 202 -7.57 -24.12 -15.86
C SER A 202 -6.60 -24.00 -17.03
N GLY A 203 -5.34 -23.62 -16.77
CA GLY A 203 -4.38 -23.27 -17.82
C GLY A 203 -4.66 -21.92 -18.49
N ARG A 204 -5.66 -21.16 -18.03
CA ARG A 204 -6.14 -19.96 -18.70
C ARG A 204 -6.29 -18.80 -17.72
N ALA A 205 -6.20 -17.57 -18.21
CA ALA A 205 -6.43 -16.35 -17.45
C ALA A 205 -7.62 -15.56 -17.99
N ARG A 206 -8.41 -14.93 -17.13
CA ARG A 206 -9.54 -14.09 -17.53
C ARG A 206 -9.17 -12.63 -17.42
N LEU A 207 -9.34 -11.89 -18.53
CA LEU A 207 -9.13 -10.44 -18.59
C LEU A 207 -10.38 -9.76 -19.14
N PHE A 208 -10.60 -8.52 -18.71
CA PHE A 208 -11.70 -7.72 -19.20
C PHE A 208 -11.44 -7.22 -20.62
N ARG A 209 -12.49 -7.32 -21.47
CA ARG A 209 -12.56 -6.54 -22.69
C ARG A 209 -12.65 -5.06 -22.35
N SER A 210 -12.09 -4.25 -23.23
CA SER A 210 -12.29 -2.81 -23.14
C SER A 210 -13.75 -2.46 -23.49
N HIS A 211 -14.36 -1.57 -22.73
CA HIS A 211 -15.64 -0.93 -23.10
C HIS A 211 -15.40 0.50 -23.62
N ARG A 212 -14.14 0.87 -23.88
CA ARG A 212 -13.72 2.14 -24.46
C ARG A 212 -12.95 1.90 -25.76
N PRO A 213 -13.22 2.69 -26.82
CA PRO A 213 -12.59 2.47 -28.12
C PRO A 213 -11.11 2.85 -28.18
N ASP A 214 -10.64 3.68 -27.24
CA ASP A 214 -9.26 4.14 -27.12
C ASP A 214 -8.32 3.14 -26.41
N TYR A 215 -8.85 2.01 -25.93
CA TYR A 215 -8.06 0.94 -25.31
C TYR A 215 -8.38 -0.41 -25.94
N ALA A 216 -7.36 -1.20 -26.23
CA ALA A 216 -7.52 -2.60 -26.61
C ALA A 216 -8.00 -3.45 -25.42
N ASP A 217 -8.49 -4.66 -25.69
CA ASP A 217 -8.83 -5.65 -24.67
C ASP A 217 -7.62 -5.96 -23.78
N GLY A 218 -7.79 -5.90 -22.46
CA GLY A 218 -6.70 -6.04 -21.48
C GLY A 218 -5.70 -4.88 -21.47
N GLY A 219 -5.94 -3.82 -22.26
CA GLY A 219 -5.07 -2.67 -22.41
C GLY A 219 -5.24 -1.59 -21.34
N GLN A 220 -6.11 -1.79 -20.36
CA GLN A 220 -6.21 -0.90 -19.20
C GLN A 220 -4.89 -0.89 -18.45
N LEU A 221 -4.41 0.29 -18.05
CA LEU A 221 -3.07 0.52 -17.53
C LEU A 221 -3.07 0.77 -16.03
N ARG A 222 -2.11 0.16 -15.32
CA ARG A 222 -1.85 0.40 -13.89
C ARG A 222 -0.37 0.51 -13.61
N ASP A 223 -0.03 1.33 -12.65
CA ASP A 223 1.30 1.32 -12.06
C ASP A 223 1.36 0.21 -11.02
N PHE A 224 1.91 -0.93 -11.41
CA PHE A 224 2.10 -2.10 -10.56
C PHE A 224 3.46 -1.99 -9.88
N VAL A 225 3.47 -2.01 -8.55
CA VAL A 225 4.69 -1.87 -7.76
C VAL A 225 4.92 -3.07 -6.86
N TRP A 226 6.15 -3.58 -6.85
CA TRP A 226 6.57 -4.69 -6.00
C TRP A 226 6.56 -4.28 -4.53
N VAL A 227 6.01 -5.12 -3.64
CA VAL A 227 5.92 -4.83 -2.20
C VAL A 227 7.29 -4.62 -1.54
N GLY A 228 8.32 -5.32 -2.02
CA GLY A 228 9.69 -5.14 -1.54
C GLY A 228 10.21 -3.73 -1.79
N ASP A 229 9.94 -3.15 -2.96
CA ASP A 229 10.32 -1.77 -3.29
C ASP A 229 9.58 -0.77 -2.40
N CYS A 230 8.30 -1.03 -2.14
CA CYS A 230 7.53 -0.21 -1.20
C CYS A 230 8.17 -0.20 0.20
N VAL A 231 8.62 -1.35 0.66
CA VAL A 231 9.30 -1.49 1.95
C VAL A 231 10.66 -0.81 1.95
N GLU A 232 11.43 -0.88 0.86
CA GLU A 232 12.72 -0.17 0.77
C GLU A 232 12.54 1.35 0.83
N VAL A 233 11.47 1.92 0.27
CA VAL A 233 11.12 3.34 0.43
C VAL A 233 10.79 3.67 1.90
N LEU A 234 9.97 2.84 2.56
CA LEU A 234 9.65 3.01 3.99
C LEU A 234 10.91 3.01 4.86
N LEU A 235 11.84 2.07 4.62
CA LEU A 235 13.11 1.96 5.32
C LEU A 235 14.04 3.15 5.04
N TRP A 236 14.06 3.62 3.79
CA TRP A 236 14.85 4.78 3.42
C TRP A 236 14.34 6.05 4.13
N LEU A 237 13.03 6.31 4.15
CA LEU A 237 12.42 7.45 4.85
C LEU A 237 12.74 7.43 6.35
N TRP A 238 12.68 6.25 6.99
CA TRP A 238 13.03 6.11 8.40
C TRP A 238 14.52 6.44 8.65
N ARG A 239 15.42 5.94 7.80
CA ARG A 239 16.85 6.17 7.95
C ARG A 239 17.29 7.59 7.60
N ALA A 240 16.66 8.22 6.63
CA ALA A 240 16.93 9.60 6.26
C ALA A 240 16.60 10.58 7.41
N GLY A 241 15.49 10.33 8.12
CA GLY A 241 15.14 11.00 9.37
C GLY A 241 14.68 12.45 9.26
N ASP A 242 14.86 13.11 8.12
CA ASP A 242 14.55 14.53 7.87
C ASP A 242 13.60 14.78 6.69
N VAL A 243 13.25 13.75 5.95
CA VAL A 243 12.35 13.84 4.79
C VAL A 243 10.90 13.97 5.25
N SER A 244 10.24 15.06 4.82
CA SER A 244 8.83 15.30 5.13
C SER A 244 8.04 15.67 3.88
N GLY A 245 6.83 15.13 3.75
CA GLY A 245 5.94 15.41 2.63
C GLY A 245 4.95 14.31 2.33
N LEU A 246 4.15 14.56 1.30
CA LEU A 246 3.28 13.57 0.68
C LEU A 246 3.93 13.13 -0.63
N PHE A 247 4.09 11.82 -0.82
CA PHE A 247 4.80 11.24 -1.96
C PHE A 247 3.99 10.12 -2.61
N ASN A 248 4.06 10.04 -3.92
CA ASN A 248 3.63 8.86 -4.64
C ASN A 248 4.58 7.70 -4.39
N LEU A 249 4.02 6.49 -4.37
CA LEU A 249 4.77 5.25 -4.30
C LEU A 249 4.24 4.24 -5.33
N GLY A 250 4.81 4.33 -6.50
CA GLY A 250 4.65 3.48 -7.66
C GLY A 250 5.99 3.29 -8.35
N THR A 251 5.98 2.83 -9.57
CA THR A 251 7.20 2.69 -10.41
C THR A 251 7.41 3.89 -11.34
N GLY A 252 6.35 4.66 -11.62
CA GLY A 252 6.30 5.68 -12.66
C GLY A 252 6.21 5.10 -14.07
N LYS A 253 5.79 3.82 -14.19
CA LYS A 253 5.64 3.10 -15.47
C LYS A 253 4.38 2.26 -15.45
N ALA A 254 3.31 2.79 -16.01
CA ALA A 254 2.06 2.04 -16.15
C ALA A 254 2.23 0.88 -17.13
N ARG A 255 1.68 -0.27 -16.77
CA ARG A 255 1.66 -1.49 -17.58
C ARG A 255 0.23 -2.02 -17.71
N SER A 256 -0.04 -2.71 -18.80
CA SER A 256 -1.37 -3.23 -19.06
C SER A 256 -1.68 -4.51 -18.25
N PHE A 257 -2.96 -4.80 -18.05
CA PHE A 257 -3.35 -6.09 -17.47
C PHE A 257 -2.95 -7.27 -18.39
N LEU A 258 -2.86 -7.04 -19.69
CA LEU A 258 -2.35 -8.03 -20.63
C LEU A 258 -0.85 -8.29 -20.40
N ASP A 259 -0.05 -7.24 -20.18
CA ASP A 259 1.38 -7.41 -19.83
C ASP A 259 1.52 -8.19 -18.53
N LEU A 260 0.72 -7.85 -17.52
CA LEU A 260 0.73 -8.54 -16.22
C LEU A 260 0.39 -10.04 -16.38
N ALA A 261 -0.62 -10.36 -17.21
CA ALA A 261 -0.99 -11.74 -17.48
C ALA A 261 0.13 -12.49 -18.22
N LYS A 262 0.71 -11.88 -19.25
CA LYS A 262 1.85 -12.46 -19.99
C LYS A 262 3.05 -12.73 -19.08
N ALA A 263 3.40 -11.77 -18.20
CA ALA A 263 4.45 -11.93 -17.21
C ALA A 263 4.16 -13.09 -16.25
N THR A 264 2.89 -13.25 -15.83
CA THR A 264 2.48 -14.37 -14.96
C THR A 264 2.61 -15.71 -15.66
N PHE A 265 2.13 -15.82 -16.91
CA PHE A 265 2.33 -17.04 -17.72
C PHE A 265 3.80 -17.39 -17.91
N ALA A 266 4.63 -16.40 -18.28
CA ALA A 266 6.07 -16.60 -18.46
C ALA A 266 6.76 -17.05 -17.16
N ALA A 267 6.38 -16.49 -16.02
CA ALA A 267 6.92 -16.89 -14.72
C ALA A 267 6.54 -18.34 -14.33
N MET A 268 5.39 -18.82 -14.83
CA MET A 268 4.90 -20.19 -14.66
C MET A 268 5.37 -21.14 -15.79
N GLU A 269 6.21 -20.67 -16.72
CA GLU A 269 6.70 -21.43 -17.87
C GLU A 269 5.55 -22.00 -18.74
N ARG A 270 4.49 -21.20 -18.94
CA ARG A 270 3.29 -21.59 -19.73
C ARG A 270 3.05 -20.59 -20.86
N GLU A 271 2.50 -21.10 -21.97
CA GLU A 271 2.04 -20.25 -23.07
C GLU A 271 0.79 -19.45 -22.69
N PRO A 272 0.72 -18.15 -23.05
CA PRO A 272 -0.42 -17.31 -22.74
C PRO A 272 -1.72 -17.81 -23.38
N ALA A 273 -2.76 -18.05 -22.55
CA ALA A 273 -4.10 -18.42 -22.96
C ALA A 273 -5.12 -17.53 -22.23
N ILE A 274 -5.69 -16.55 -22.93
CA ILE A 274 -6.55 -15.53 -22.34
C ILE A 274 -8.02 -15.77 -22.73
N ASP A 275 -8.89 -15.77 -21.71
CA ASP A 275 -10.33 -15.72 -21.86
C ASP A 275 -10.79 -14.28 -21.68
N TRP A 276 -11.32 -13.71 -22.74
CA TRP A 276 -11.85 -12.36 -22.71
C TRP A 276 -13.27 -12.34 -22.16
N VAL A 277 -13.49 -11.57 -21.08
CA VAL A 277 -14.79 -11.41 -20.45
C VAL A 277 -15.21 -9.94 -20.49
N ASP A 278 -16.52 -9.67 -20.64
CA ASP A 278 -17.00 -8.31 -20.66
C ASP A 278 -16.83 -7.64 -19.29
N THR A 279 -16.44 -6.37 -19.29
CA THR A 279 -16.42 -5.58 -18.05
C THR A 279 -17.85 -5.50 -17.50
N PRO A 280 -18.08 -5.92 -16.24
CA PRO A 280 -19.41 -5.86 -15.63
C PRO A 280 -20.01 -4.45 -15.70
N PRO A 281 -21.29 -4.30 -16.09
CA PRO A 281 -21.92 -2.98 -16.27
C PRO A 281 -21.82 -2.09 -15.02
N GLU A 282 -21.93 -2.69 -13.83
CA GLU A 282 -21.97 -2.00 -12.52
C GLU A 282 -20.67 -1.26 -12.19
N ILE A 283 -19.55 -1.66 -12.80
CA ILE A 283 -18.24 -1.04 -12.55
C ILE A 283 -17.78 -0.14 -13.67
N ARG A 284 -18.43 -0.18 -14.87
CA ARG A 284 -17.93 0.52 -16.07
C ARG A 284 -17.75 2.02 -15.87
N GLU A 285 -18.72 2.69 -15.25
CA GLU A 285 -18.68 4.15 -15.02
C GLU A 285 -17.58 4.58 -14.04
N ARG A 286 -17.16 3.67 -13.15
CA ARG A 286 -16.14 3.94 -12.10
C ARG A 286 -14.81 3.26 -12.41
N TYR A 287 -14.70 2.62 -13.57
CA TYR A 287 -13.52 1.85 -13.93
C TYR A 287 -12.41 2.78 -14.42
N GLN A 288 -11.35 2.91 -13.63
CA GLN A 288 -10.16 3.65 -14.05
C GLN A 288 -9.46 2.91 -15.19
N TYR A 289 -9.18 3.59 -16.29
CA TYR A 289 -8.43 3.03 -17.41
C TYR A 289 -6.93 3.25 -17.31
N PHE A 290 -6.51 4.26 -16.55
CA PHE A 290 -5.10 4.62 -16.44
C PHE A 290 -4.76 5.06 -15.02
N THR A 291 -3.66 4.56 -14.46
CA THR A 291 -2.99 5.11 -13.27
C THR A 291 -1.48 4.99 -13.44
N GLU A 292 -0.75 6.08 -13.23
CA GLU A 292 0.71 6.11 -13.24
C GLU A 292 1.21 7.13 -12.22
N ALA A 293 2.12 6.71 -11.35
CA ALA A 293 2.68 7.57 -10.33
C ALA A 293 3.63 8.61 -10.94
N ARG A 294 3.48 9.87 -10.58
CA ARG A 294 4.52 10.87 -10.77
C ARG A 294 5.53 10.71 -9.64
N MET A 295 6.76 10.34 -9.97
CA MET A 295 7.79 9.96 -8.97
C MET A 295 8.81 11.04 -8.71
N GLU A 296 8.70 12.19 -9.37
CA GLU A 296 9.68 13.28 -9.35
C GLU A 296 9.93 13.83 -7.95
N ARG A 297 8.88 13.94 -7.11
CA ARG A 297 9.02 14.44 -5.74
C ARG A 297 9.79 13.48 -4.84
N LEU A 298 9.53 12.19 -4.92
CA LEU A 298 10.28 11.19 -4.17
C LEU A 298 11.75 11.15 -4.61
N ARG A 299 11.99 11.27 -5.93
CA ARG A 299 13.34 11.37 -6.49
C ARG A 299 14.05 12.63 -6.04
N ALA A 300 13.39 13.78 -6.08
CA ALA A 300 13.94 15.07 -5.62
C ALA A 300 14.22 15.07 -4.12
N ALA A 301 13.48 14.28 -3.33
CA ALA A 301 13.76 14.09 -1.90
C ALA A 301 14.99 13.20 -1.63
N GLY A 302 15.57 12.57 -2.67
CA GLY A 302 16.83 11.82 -2.59
C GLY A 302 16.69 10.29 -2.69
N TYR A 303 15.49 9.75 -2.95
CA TYR A 303 15.36 8.31 -3.21
C TYR A 303 15.78 7.98 -4.64
N ASP A 304 16.95 7.42 -4.83
CA ASP A 304 17.58 7.17 -6.14
C ASP A 304 17.54 5.71 -6.60
N ARG A 305 17.11 4.76 -5.72
CA ARG A 305 17.07 3.34 -6.06
C ARG A 305 16.07 3.05 -7.17
N PRO A 306 16.41 2.18 -8.14
CA PRO A 306 15.46 1.74 -9.15
C PRO A 306 14.35 0.89 -8.52
N PHE A 307 13.16 0.97 -9.11
CA PHE A 307 12.07 0.03 -8.82
C PHE A 307 12.20 -1.20 -9.71
N LEU A 308 11.83 -2.36 -9.17
CA LEU A 308 11.87 -3.63 -9.88
C LEU A 308 10.92 -3.60 -11.08
N PRO A 309 11.38 -3.94 -12.30
CA PRO A 309 10.50 -4.06 -13.46
C PRO A 309 9.38 -5.07 -13.22
N LEU A 310 8.21 -4.84 -13.86
CA LEU A 310 7.03 -5.70 -13.68
C LEU A 310 7.34 -7.19 -13.91
N ASP A 311 8.02 -7.48 -15.00
CA ASP A 311 8.30 -8.87 -15.40
C ASP A 311 9.18 -9.59 -14.35
N ASP A 312 10.18 -8.90 -13.81
CA ASP A 312 11.08 -9.42 -12.76
C ASP A 312 10.35 -9.58 -11.42
N GLY A 313 9.53 -8.60 -11.06
CA GLY A 313 8.75 -8.63 -9.83
C GLY A 313 7.69 -9.74 -9.84
N VAL A 314 7.02 -9.94 -10.98
CA VAL A 314 6.05 -11.04 -11.16
C VAL A 314 6.79 -12.39 -11.13
N ALA A 315 7.94 -12.51 -11.79
CA ALA A 315 8.73 -13.73 -11.75
C ALA A 315 9.18 -14.08 -10.33
N THR A 316 9.65 -13.09 -9.56
CA THR A 316 10.01 -13.24 -8.15
C THR A 316 8.79 -13.69 -7.33
N TYR A 317 7.63 -13.04 -7.50
CA TYR A 317 6.44 -13.38 -6.73
C TYR A 317 5.96 -14.80 -7.01
N VAL A 318 5.91 -15.20 -8.27
CA VAL A 318 5.45 -16.54 -8.66
C VAL A 318 6.43 -17.60 -8.17
N ARG A 319 7.71 -17.51 -8.52
CA ARG A 319 8.70 -18.57 -8.30
C ARG A 319 9.14 -18.72 -6.86
N ASP A 320 9.30 -17.60 -6.16
CA ASP A 320 9.87 -17.59 -4.82
C ASP A 320 8.80 -17.66 -3.71
N TYR A 321 7.52 -17.44 -4.07
CA TYR A 321 6.42 -17.46 -3.11
C TYR A 321 5.23 -18.32 -3.58
N LEU A 322 4.52 -17.96 -4.67
CA LEU A 322 3.26 -18.62 -5.03
C LEU A 322 3.43 -20.10 -5.38
N GLU A 323 4.58 -20.51 -5.94
CA GLU A 323 4.92 -21.89 -6.24
C GLU A 323 5.61 -22.62 -5.07
N ARG A 324 5.77 -21.98 -3.92
CA ARG A 324 6.38 -22.59 -2.75
C ARG A 324 5.33 -23.18 -1.81
N PRO A 325 5.68 -24.26 -1.07
CA PRO A 325 4.77 -24.84 -0.05
C PRO A 325 4.36 -23.82 1.02
N ASP A 326 5.25 -22.92 1.39
CA ASP A 326 4.97 -21.77 2.25
C ASP A 326 5.17 -20.47 1.46
N PRO A 327 4.08 -19.79 1.06
CA PRO A 327 4.14 -18.60 0.23
C PRO A 327 4.40 -17.31 1.01
N HIS A 328 4.58 -17.38 2.34
CA HIS A 328 4.76 -16.18 3.17
C HIS A 328 6.23 -15.74 3.20
N PHE A 329 6.40 -14.41 3.25
CA PHE A 329 7.72 -13.76 3.31
C PHE A 329 8.48 -14.11 4.59
#